data_cdc9de9cdf7902f4986963b82ce0d89a
#
_entry.id   cdc9de9cdf7902f4986963b82ce0d89a
#
_cell.length_a   1.000
_cell.length_b   1.000
_cell.length_c   1.000
_cell.angle_alpha   90.00
_cell.angle_beta   90.00
_cell.angle_gamma   90.00
#
_symmetry.space_group_name_H-M   'P 1'
#
loop_
_entity.id
_entity.type
_entity.pdbx_description
1 polymer ?
#
loop_
_entity_poly.entity_id
_entity_poly.type
_entity_poly.pdbx_seq_one_letter_code
_entity_poly.pdbx_strand_id
1 'polypeptide(L)'
;SSDVCSSDLTALLITQTGGGCRASNYIHLLRKALVKAGYPQIPVASLNFSGLEKDSGFQMTLPLARRALACIFYGDMLCALRNQVAPYENEKGAADKMVDLWVERLGRVLLAGKGYTSKEMKHTFPLIAKDFAAIPVTRVPKVKVGVVGEIYVKYSPLGNNDLQKFLESQDCEVNFPGLMGFVQYCAFNMGEDHVL
;
A
#
# COMPACT_ATOMS: atom_id res chain seq x y z
N SER A 1 -20.96 -25.26 -11.60
CA SER A 1 -20.36 -24.43 -12.62
C SER A 1 -18.89 -24.25 -12.24
N SER A 2 -18.03 -24.90 -13.01
CA SER A 2 -16.60 -24.81 -12.89
C SER A 2 -16.17 -23.42 -13.40
N ASP A 3 -16.01 -22.47 -12.51
CA ASP A 3 -15.22 -21.30 -12.81
C ASP A 3 -13.76 -21.76 -12.91
N VAL A 4 -13.42 -22.17 -14.13
CA VAL A 4 -12.05 -22.36 -14.55
C VAL A 4 -11.42 -20.98 -14.54
N CYS A 5 -10.88 -20.59 -13.39
CA CYS A 5 -9.84 -19.59 -13.37
C CYS A 5 -8.75 -20.17 -14.27
N SER A 6 -8.63 -19.64 -15.49
CA SER A 6 -7.66 -20.11 -16.47
C SER A 6 -6.27 -19.94 -15.84
N SER A 7 -5.78 -21.01 -15.21
CA SER A 7 -4.48 -21.05 -14.53
C SER A 7 -3.33 -20.67 -15.47
N ASP A 8 -3.59 -20.80 -16.78
CA ASP A 8 -2.64 -20.53 -17.84
C ASP A 8 -2.38 -19.03 -18.08
N LEU A 9 -3.26 -18.16 -17.54
CA LEU A 9 -3.12 -16.70 -17.64
C LEU A 9 -2.95 -16.01 -16.29
N THR A 10 -2.76 -16.77 -15.21
CA THR A 10 -2.63 -16.23 -13.86
C THR A 10 -1.18 -16.28 -13.39
N ALA A 11 -0.67 -15.18 -12.89
CA ALA A 11 0.60 -15.09 -12.19
C ALA A 11 0.44 -14.31 -10.90
N LEU A 12 1.21 -14.64 -9.87
CA LEU A 12 1.25 -13.88 -8.64
C LEU A 12 2.48 -12.97 -8.64
N LEU A 13 2.28 -11.73 -8.18
CA LEU A 13 3.34 -10.76 -8.04
C LEU A 13 3.51 -10.39 -6.57
N ILE A 14 4.74 -10.44 -6.07
CA ILE A 14 5.07 -10.04 -4.70
C ILE A 14 6.32 -9.18 -4.68
N THR A 15 6.36 -8.19 -3.78
CA THR A 15 7.58 -7.42 -3.53
C THR A 15 8.52 -8.23 -2.64
N GLN A 16 9.81 -8.14 -2.90
CA GLN A 16 10.86 -8.78 -2.11
C GLN A 16 11.89 -7.74 -1.68
N THR A 17 12.25 -7.75 -0.41
CA THR A 17 13.36 -6.95 0.12
C THR A 17 14.62 -7.79 0.18
N GLY A 18 15.77 -7.21 -0.13
CA GLY A 18 17.05 -7.94 -0.22
C GLY A 18 17.85 -8.01 1.07
N GLY A 19 17.24 -8.04 2.24
CA GLY A 19 17.96 -8.03 3.52
C GLY A 19 17.49 -9.09 4.50
N GLY A 20 17.90 -8.99 5.76
CA GLY A 20 17.49 -9.86 6.87
C GLY A 20 16.02 -9.73 7.29
N CYS A 21 15.18 -9.13 6.46
CA CYS A 21 13.77 -8.95 6.70
C CYS A 21 12.96 -10.21 6.38
N ARG A 22 11.87 -10.48 7.11
CA ARG A 22 10.93 -11.58 6.80
C ARG A 22 10.35 -11.48 5.38
N ALA A 23 10.18 -10.28 4.85
CA ALA A 23 9.68 -10.07 3.50
C ALA A 23 10.54 -10.75 2.41
N SER A 24 11.83 -11.00 2.66
CA SER A 24 12.69 -11.78 1.77
C SER A 24 12.25 -13.24 1.60
N ASN A 25 11.53 -13.80 2.56
CA ASN A 25 11.07 -15.19 2.54
C ASN A 25 9.61 -15.35 2.05
N TYR A 26 8.86 -14.27 1.85
CA TYR A 26 7.44 -14.37 1.46
C TYR A 26 7.26 -15.07 0.11
N ILE A 27 8.16 -14.88 -0.84
CA ILE A 27 8.08 -15.55 -2.13
C ILE A 27 8.17 -17.08 -2.00
N HIS A 28 9.07 -17.59 -1.15
CA HIS A 28 9.21 -19.03 -0.90
C HIS A 28 8.00 -19.59 -0.17
N LEU A 29 7.45 -18.86 0.78
CA LEU A 29 6.23 -19.24 1.50
C LEU A 29 5.02 -19.28 0.55
N LEU A 30 4.91 -18.30 -0.35
CA LEU A 30 3.85 -18.24 -1.34
C LEU A 30 3.94 -19.40 -2.34
N ARG A 31 5.14 -19.72 -2.84
CA ARG A 31 5.37 -20.91 -3.70
C ARG A 31 4.98 -22.20 -3.00
N LYS A 32 5.39 -22.39 -1.74
CA LYS A 32 4.97 -23.54 -0.92
C LYS A 32 3.47 -23.61 -0.72
N ALA A 33 2.83 -22.48 -0.46
CA ALA A 33 1.39 -22.39 -0.30
C ALA A 33 0.63 -22.79 -1.58
N LEU A 34 1.11 -22.34 -2.76
CA LEU A 34 0.55 -22.73 -4.05
C LEU A 34 0.66 -24.23 -4.29
N VAL A 35 1.82 -24.83 -4.04
CA VAL A 35 2.00 -26.29 -4.14
C VAL A 35 1.02 -27.03 -3.22
N LYS A 36 0.90 -26.60 -1.97
CA LYS A 36 -0.01 -27.19 -0.98
C LYS A 36 -1.50 -27.00 -1.36
N ALA A 37 -1.82 -25.90 -2.03
CA ALA A 37 -3.17 -25.60 -2.52
C ALA A 37 -3.53 -26.33 -3.84
N GLY A 38 -2.58 -27.06 -4.45
CA GLY A 38 -2.81 -27.77 -5.71
C GLY A 38 -2.57 -26.93 -6.98
N TYR A 39 -1.89 -25.79 -6.86
CA TYR A 39 -1.60 -24.87 -7.97
C TYR A 39 -0.09 -24.68 -8.23
N PRO A 40 0.72 -25.75 -8.37
CA PRO A 40 2.16 -25.63 -8.54
C PRO A 40 2.58 -24.95 -9.84
N GLN A 41 1.67 -24.90 -10.83
CA GLN A 41 1.89 -24.31 -12.16
C GLN A 41 1.80 -22.78 -12.18
N ILE A 42 1.23 -22.15 -11.14
CA ILE A 42 1.09 -20.68 -11.10
C ILE A 42 2.46 -20.06 -10.81
N PRO A 43 3.02 -19.26 -11.75
CA PRO A 43 4.29 -18.60 -11.54
C PRO A 43 4.17 -17.49 -10.50
N VAL A 44 5.20 -17.34 -9.68
CA VAL A 44 5.32 -16.24 -8.74
C VAL A 44 6.49 -15.37 -9.17
N ALA A 45 6.19 -14.14 -9.60
CA ALA A 45 7.18 -13.14 -9.95
C ALA A 45 7.50 -12.25 -8.73
N SER A 46 8.77 -11.94 -8.50
CA SER A 46 9.17 -11.00 -7.47
C SER A 46 9.59 -9.65 -8.05
N LEU A 47 9.12 -8.57 -7.44
CA LEU A 47 9.65 -7.23 -7.64
C LEU A 47 10.91 -7.11 -6.79
N ASN A 48 12.06 -7.27 -7.40
CA ASN A 48 13.34 -7.29 -6.71
C ASN A 48 14.09 -5.97 -6.94
N PHE A 49 14.35 -5.24 -5.87
CA PHE A 49 15.18 -4.03 -5.89
C PHE A 49 16.66 -4.30 -5.61
N SER A 50 17.02 -5.48 -5.11
CA SER A 50 18.38 -5.81 -4.64
C SER A 50 19.10 -6.89 -5.45
N GLY A 51 18.52 -7.39 -6.54
CA GLY A 51 19.16 -8.40 -7.40
C GLY A 51 19.18 -9.83 -6.84
N LEU A 52 18.39 -10.16 -5.82
CA LEU A 52 18.34 -11.50 -5.21
C LEU A 52 17.79 -12.60 -6.12
N GLU A 53 16.93 -12.26 -7.07
CA GLU A 53 16.48 -13.19 -8.12
C GLU A 53 16.81 -12.65 -9.50
N LYS A 54 17.78 -13.25 -10.17
CA LYS A 54 18.20 -12.83 -11.52
C LYS A 54 17.14 -13.08 -12.59
N ASP A 55 16.22 -14.02 -12.35
CA ASP A 55 15.19 -14.46 -13.32
C ASP A 55 13.77 -14.23 -12.78
N SER A 56 13.52 -13.07 -12.18
CA SER A 56 12.18 -12.76 -11.64
C SER A 56 11.08 -12.59 -12.70
N GLY A 57 11.44 -12.60 -13.98
CA GLY A 57 10.51 -12.41 -15.10
C GLY A 57 9.93 -11.00 -15.20
N PHE A 58 10.34 -10.08 -14.30
CA PHE A 58 9.83 -8.71 -14.24
C PHE A 58 10.98 -7.71 -14.31
N GLN A 59 10.89 -6.76 -15.24
CA GLN A 59 11.86 -5.67 -15.36
C GLN A 59 11.27 -4.35 -14.90
N MET A 60 11.86 -3.76 -13.86
CA MET A 60 11.50 -2.44 -13.38
C MET A 60 12.09 -1.37 -14.30
N THR A 61 11.25 -0.75 -15.14
CA THR A 61 11.65 0.40 -15.92
C THR A 61 11.56 1.69 -15.10
N LEU A 62 12.37 2.70 -15.43
CA LEU A 62 12.34 3.99 -14.74
C LEU A 62 10.95 4.67 -14.75
N PRO A 63 10.18 4.68 -15.86
CA PRO A 63 8.80 5.19 -15.84
C PRO A 63 7.90 4.40 -14.89
N LEU A 64 8.03 3.09 -14.83
CA LEU A 64 7.24 2.24 -13.94
C LEU A 64 7.59 2.50 -12.47
N ALA A 65 8.88 2.61 -12.13
CA ALA A 65 9.33 2.95 -10.80
C ALA A 65 8.78 4.32 -10.33
N ARG A 66 8.81 5.33 -11.20
CA ARG A 66 8.25 6.65 -10.88
C ARG A 66 6.75 6.60 -10.66
N ARG A 67 6.00 5.83 -11.45
CA ARG A 67 4.56 5.64 -11.25
C ARG A 67 4.27 4.89 -9.95
N ALA A 68 5.03 3.84 -9.64
CA ALA A 68 4.91 3.10 -8.39
C ALA A 68 5.14 4.00 -7.17
N LEU A 69 6.18 4.84 -7.19
CA LEU A 69 6.43 5.83 -6.15
C LEU A 69 5.29 6.84 -6.02
N ALA A 70 4.76 7.34 -7.13
CA ALA A 70 3.61 8.24 -7.10
C ALA A 70 2.37 7.57 -6.49
N CYS A 71 2.11 6.30 -6.81
CA CYS A 71 1.03 5.53 -6.18
C CYS A 71 1.20 5.45 -4.64
N ILE A 72 2.43 5.24 -4.15
CA ILE A 72 2.70 5.21 -2.71
C ILE A 72 2.42 6.57 -2.08
N PHE A 73 2.89 7.67 -2.67
CA PHE A 73 2.63 9.01 -2.17
C PHE A 73 1.14 9.35 -2.11
N TYR A 74 0.40 9.04 -3.18
CA TYR A 74 -1.05 9.26 -3.20
C TYR A 74 -1.77 8.37 -2.19
N GLY A 75 -1.41 7.10 -2.10
CA GLY A 75 -1.98 6.16 -1.15
C GLY A 75 -1.76 6.60 0.29
N ASP A 76 -0.52 6.97 0.65
CA ASP A 76 -0.18 7.46 1.99
C ASP A 76 -0.97 8.73 2.35
N MET A 77 -1.12 9.66 1.40
CA MET A 77 -1.90 10.88 1.61
C MET A 77 -3.40 10.57 1.82
N LEU A 78 -3.98 9.73 0.97
CA LEU A 78 -5.39 9.34 1.10
C LEU A 78 -5.65 8.62 2.42
N CYS A 79 -4.80 7.69 2.81
CA CYS A 79 -4.90 7.01 4.11
C CYS A 79 -4.77 7.98 5.28
N ALA A 80 -3.80 8.90 5.24
CA ALA A 80 -3.61 9.88 6.30
C ALA A 80 -4.82 10.82 6.45
N LEU A 81 -5.35 11.33 5.35
CA LEU A 81 -6.53 12.20 5.36
C LEU A 81 -7.78 11.45 5.80
N ARG A 82 -8.00 10.25 5.29
CA ARG A 82 -9.10 9.37 5.72
C ARG A 82 -9.06 9.16 7.23
N ASN A 83 -7.91 8.78 7.78
CA ASN A 83 -7.77 8.49 9.20
C ASN A 83 -7.94 9.72 10.10
N GLN A 84 -7.69 10.92 9.57
CA GLN A 84 -7.94 12.18 10.28
C GLN A 84 -9.40 12.65 10.20
N VAL A 85 -10.15 12.24 9.18
CA VAL A 85 -11.54 12.70 8.94
C VAL A 85 -12.55 11.67 9.44
N ALA A 86 -12.37 10.39 9.13
CA ALA A 86 -13.34 9.32 9.41
C ALA A 86 -13.80 9.24 10.88
N PRO A 87 -12.94 9.43 11.90
CA PRO A 87 -13.40 9.41 13.29
C PRO A 87 -14.36 10.53 13.66
N TYR A 88 -14.39 11.61 12.87
CA TYR A 88 -15.10 12.85 13.16
C TYR A 88 -16.20 13.19 12.14
N GLU A 89 -16.34 12.39 11.07
CA GLU A 89 -17.32 12.65 10.01
C GLU A 89 -18.76 12.62 10.52
N ASN A 90 -19.58 13.57 10.07
CA ASN A 90 -20.99 13.63 10.46
C ASN A 90 -21.84 12.58 9.72
N GLU A 91 -21.46 12.24 8.48
CA GLU A 91 -22.03 11.15 7.72
C GLU A 91 -21.03 9.99 7.65
N LYS A 92 -21.33 8.87 8.30
CA LYS A 92 -20.45 7.71 8.32
C LYS A 92 -20.17 7.18 6.92
N GLY A 93 -18.87 6.97 6.64
CA GLY A 93 -18.38 6.50 5.35
C GLY A 93 -18.15 7.60 4.32
N ALA A 94 -18.31 8.88 4.66
CA ALA A 94 -18.00 9.99 3.76
C ALA A 94 -16.50 10.03 3.38
N ALA A 95 -15.63 9.80 4.34
CA ALA A 95 -14.19 9.73 4.11
C ALA A 95 -13.81 8.53 3.23
N ASP A 96 -14.42 7.37 3.45
CA ASP A 96 -14.17 6.18 2.63
C ASP A 96 -14.65 6.38 1.18
N LYS A 97 -15.85 6.94 0.97
CA LYS A 97 -16.33 7.32 -0.37
C LYS A 97 -15.39 8.31 -1.07
N MET A 98 -14.79 9.24 -0.33
CA MET A 98 -13.82 10.19 -0.87
C MET A 98 -12.52 9.49 -1.29
N VAL A 99 -12.05 8.49 -0.51
CA VAL A 99 -10.91 7.65 -0.89
C VAL A 99 -11.22 6.92 -2.20
N ASP A 100 -12.36 6.25 -2.31
CA ASP A 100 -12.75 5.49 -3.51
C ASP A 100 -12.80 6.39 -4.75
N LEU A 101 -13.39 7.58 -4.63
CA LEU A 101 -13.44 8.57 -5.70
C LEU A 101 -12.05 8.96 -6.19
N TRP A 102 -11.14 9.24 -5.27
CA TRP A 102 -9.77 9.63 -5.62
C TRP A 102 -8.93 8.47 -6.13
N VAL A 103 -9.10 7.26 -5.61
CA VAL A 103 -8.45 6.05 -6.12
C VAL A 103 -8.84 5.81 -7.58
N GLU A 104 -10.13 5.89 -7.91
CA GLU A 104 -10.62 5.74 -9.27
C GLU A 104 -10.05 6.84 -10.20
N ARG A 105 -10.10 8.10 -9.75
CA ARG A 105 -9.60 9.25 -10.52
C ARG A 105 -8.10 9.16 -10.79
N LEU A 106 -7.31 8.89 -9.75
CA LEU A 106 -5.86 8.73 -9.86
C LEU A 106 -5.48 7.50 -10.70
N GLY A 107 -6.20 6.40 -10.55
CA GLY A 107 -6.02 5.20 -11.34
C GLY A 107 -6.15 5.48 -12.83
N ARG A 108 -7.21 6.19 -13.25
CA ARG A 108 -7.40 6.59 -14.65
C ARG A 108 -6.26 7.49 -15.17
N VAL A 109 -5.83 8.46 -14.37
CA VAL A 109 -4.76 9.40 -14.73
C VAL A 109 -3.41 8.69 -14.86
N LEU A 110 -3.08 7.81 -13.92
CA LEU A 110 -1.82 7.04 -13.89
C LEU A 110 -1.76 6.01 -15.03
N LEU A 111 -2.88 5.35 -15.34
CA LEU A 111 -2.98 4.44 -16.51
C LEU A 111 -2.77 5.19 -17.82
N ALA A 112 -3.25 6.43 -17.93
CA ALA A 112 -3.01 7.31 -19.08
C ALA A 112 -1.56 7.87 -19.13
N GLY A 113 -0.69 7.46 -18.21
CA GLY A 113 0.71 7.90 -18.17
C GLY A 113 0.93 9.33 -17.69
N LYS A 114 0.03 9.84 -16.86
CA LYS A 114 0.06 11.19 -16.27
C LYS A 114 0.00 11.12 -14.76
N GLY A 115 0.13 12.27 -14.06
CA GLY A 115 -0.08 12.37 -12.63
C GLY A 115 1.09 11.89 -11.75
N TYR A 116 2.23 11.47 -12.32
CA TYR A 116 3.35 10.90 -11.56
C TYR A 116 4.59 11.82 -11.49
N THR A 117 4.57 12.95 -12.17
CA THR A 117 5.67 13.92 -12.07
C THR A 117 5.51 14.79 -10.82
N SER A 118 6.63 15.28 -10.26
CA SER A 118 6.60 16.17 -9.09
C SER A 118 5.73 17.41 -9.30
N LYS A 119 5.67 17.93 -10.53
CA LYS A 119 4.83 19.09 -10.86
C LYS A 119 3.33 18.72 -10.80
N GLU A 120 2.95 17.59 -11.37
CA GLU A 120 1.56 17.11 -11.36
C GLU A 120 1.10 16.75 -9.94
N MET A 121 1.97 16.08 -9.16
CA MET A 121 1.70 15.75 -7.76
C MET A 121 1.50 16.99 -6.89
N LYS A 122 2.39 18.01 -7.04
CA LYS A 122 2.26 19.30 -6.35
C LYS A 122 0.95 20.02 -6.68
N HIS A 123 0.42 19.83 -7.88
CA HIS A 123 -0.88 20.35 -8.26
C HIS A 123 -2.05 19.52 -7.68
N THR A 124 -1.91 18.20 -7.66
CA THR A 124 -2.99 17.28 -7.26
C THR A 124 -3.19 17.21 -5.74
N PHE A 125 -2.10 17.22 -4.94
CA PHE A 125 -2.18 17.11 -3.49
C PHE A 125 -3.09 18.17 -2.83
N PRO A 126 -2.99 19.47 -3.16
CA PRO A 126 -3.91 20.47 -2.62
C PRO A 126 -5.39 20.22 -2.97
N LEU A 127 -5.66 19.64 -4.14
CA LEU A 127 -7.03 19.29 -4.54
C LEU A 127 -7.58 18.17 -3.67
N ILE A 128 -6.80 17.11 -3.44
CA ILE A 128 -7.17 16.02 -2.54
C ILE A 128 -7.43 16.59 -1.12
N ALA A 129 -6.51 17.39 -0.59
CA ALA A 129 -6.65 17.98 0.73
C ALA A 129 -7.90 18.85 0.86
N LYS A 130 -8.21 19.63 -0.18
CA LYS A 130 -9.42 20.48 -0.23
C LYS A 130 -10.71 19.64 -0.20
N ASP A 131 -10.76 18.56 -0.97
CA ASP A 131 -11.94 17.71 -1.04
C ASP A 131 -12.19 17.01 0.32
N PHE A 132 -11.14 16.52 0.99
CA PHE A 132 -11.26 15.97 2.35
C PHE A 132 -11.64 17.05 3.39
N ALA A 133 -11.11 18.26 3.27
CA ALA A 133 -11.46 19.36 4.17
C ALA A 133 -12.91 19.84 4.01
N ALA A 134 -13.55 19.55 2.88
CA ALA A 134 -14.95 19.86 2.63
C ALA A 134 -15.93 18.86 3.29
N ILE A 135 -15.45 17.72 3.78
CA ILE A 135 -16.29 16.75 4.49
C ILE A 135 -16.69 17.34 5.83
N PRO A 136 -18.00 17.44 6.13
CA PRO A 136 -18.48 17.95 7.41
C PRO A 136 -18.04 17.05 8.58
N VAL A 137 -17.38 17.63 9.57
CA VAL A 137 -16.87 16.94 10.74
C VAL A 137 -17.26 17.62 12.03
N THR A 138 -17.49 16.83 13.09
CA THR A 138 -17.66 17.33 14.46
C THR A 138 -16.48 16.81 15.29
N ARG A 139 -15.56 17.70 15.62
CA ARG A 139 -14.36 17.32 16.36
C ARG A 139 -14.65 17.24 17.86
N VAL A 140 -14.46 16.04 18.40
CA VAL A 140 -14.54 15.74 19.83
C VAL A 140 -13.22 15.08 20.28
N PRO A 141 -12.83 15.18 21.55
CA PRO A 141 -11.67 14.46 22.05
C PRO A 141 -11.82 12.94 21.84
N LYS A 142 -10.84 12.31 21.24
CA LYS A 142 -10.79 10.85 21.05
C LYS A 142 -9.42 10.32 21.46
N VAL A 143 -9.37 9.03 21.86
CA VAL A 143 -8.12 8.34 22.07
C VAL A 143 -7.41 8.15 20.73
N LYS A 144 -6.14 8.57 20.67
CA LYS A 144 -5.31 8.40 19.48
C LYS A 144 -4.45 7.16 19.61
N VAL A 145 -4.57 6.26 18.65
CA VAL A 145 -3.85 4.99 18.63
C VAL A 145 -2.95 4.92 17.41
N GLY A 146 -1.63 4.84 17.62
CA GLY A 146 -0.65 4.57 16.58
C GLY A 146 -0.47 3.06 16.39
N VAL A 147 -0.65 2.56 15.17
CA VAL A 147 -0.41 1.15 14.85
C VAL A 147 0.98 1.01 14.22
N VAL A 148 1.85 0.28 14.88
CA VAL A 148 3.23 0.03 14.46
C VAL A 148 3.50 -1.47 14.41
N GLY A 149 4.54 -1.89 13.74
CA GLY A 149 4.94 -3.29 13.67
C GLY A 149 5.46 -3.69 12.29
N GLU A 150 5.56 -4.98 12.08
CA GLU A 150 5.98 -5.59 10.82
C GLU A 150 4.98 -5.23 9.71
N ILE A 151 5.47 -5.06 8.48
CA ILE A 151 4.71 -4.46 7.37
C ILE A 151 3.45 -5.24 7.03
N TYR A 152 3.55 -6.57 6.93
CA TYR A 152 2.39 -7.42 6.62
C TYR A 152 1.35 -7.36 7.74
N VAL A 153 1.77 -7.54 8.99
CA VAL A 153 0.84 -7.51 10.15
C VAL A 153 0.23 -6.12 10.30
N LYS A 154 0.99 -5.05 10.04
CA LYS A 154 0.50 -3.69 10.19
C LYS A 154 -0.58 -3.34 9.16
N TYR A 155 -0.35 -3.67 7.88
CA TYR A 155 -1.24 -3.22 6.79
C TYR A 155 -2.24 -4.26 6.29
N SER A 156 -2.07 -5.55 6.62
CA SER A 156 -2.97 -6.60 6.15
C SER A 156 -4.09 -6.86 7.15
N PRO A 157 -5.36 -6.60 6.79
CA PRO A 157 -6.50 -6.93 7.64
C PRO A 157 -6.53 -8.42 8.03
N LEU A 158 -6.11 -9.31 7.12
CA LEU A 158 -5.99 -10.74 7.40
C LEU A 158 -4.89 -11.03 8.44
N GLY A 159 -3.77 -10.29 8.39
CA GLY A 159 -2.63 -10.46 9.29
C GLY A 159 -2.87 -9.91 10.70
N ASN A 160 -3.78 -8.94 10.85
CA ASN A 160 -4.04 -8.23 12.10
C ASN A 160 -5.48 -8.35 12.61
N ASN A 161 -6.29 -9.24 12.03
CA ASN A 161 -7.70 -9.45 12.40
C ASN A 161 -8.54 -8.15 12.34
N ASP A 162 -8.41 -7.37 11.26
CA ASP A 162 -9.14 -6.10 11.07
C ASP A 162 -8.94 -5.09 12.23
N LEU A 163 -7.72 -5.02 12.78
CA LEU A 163 -7.37 -4.19 13.94
C LEU A 163 -7.85 -2.74 13.78
N GLN A 164 -7.73 -2.16 12.58
CA GLN A 164 -8.19 -0.79 12.34
C GLN A 164 -9.68 -0.65 12.57
N LYS A 165 -10.50 -1.54 11.99
CA LYS A 165 -11.95 -1.51 12.18
C LYS A 165 -12.34 -1.72 13.64
N PHE A 166 -11.62 -2.61 14.34
CA PHE A 166 -11.82 -2.81 15.77
C PHE A 166 -11.58 -1.52 16.56
N LEU A 167 -10.43 -0.85 16.36
CA LEU A 167 -10.10 0.38 17.06
C LEU A 167 -11.09 1.52 16.72
N GLU A 168 -11.50 1.64 15.46
CA GLU A 168 -12.52 2.61 15.03
C GLU A 168 -13.88 2.32 15.67
N SER A 169 -14.24 1.03 15.86
CA SER A 169 -15.45 0.64 16.56
C SER A 169 -15.42 0.99 18.06
N GLN A 170 -14.23 1.14 18.64
CA GLN A 170 -14.00 1.62 20.01
C GLN A 170 -13.86 3.15 20.08
N ASP A 171 -14.29 3.86 19.05
CA ASP A 171 -14.26 5.32 18.98
C ASP A 171 -12.86 5.95 19.04
N CYS A 172 -11.83 5.24 18.56
CA CYS A 172 -10.45 5.72 18.51
C CYS A 172 -10.14 6.44 17.19
N GLU A 173 -9.25 7.44 17.25
CA GLU A 173 -8.55 7.96 16.08
C GLU A 173 -7.32 7.09 15.80
N VAL A 174 -7.31 6.38 14.66
CA VAL A 174 -6.25 5.44 14.32
C VAL A 174 -5.24 6.10 13.37
N ASN A 175 -3.95 5.98 13.69
CA ASN A 175 -2.86 6.47 12.85
C ASN A 175 -1.97 5.32 12.41
N PHE A 176 -1.84 5.16 11.09
CA PHE A 176 -0.86 4.28 10.46
C PHE A 176 0.26 5.12 9.85
N PRO A 177 1.53 4.85 10.18
CA PRO A 177 2.65 5.43 9.45
C PRO A 177 2.56 5.06 7.96
N GLY A 178 2.82 6.03 7.08
CA GLY A 178 2.77 5.82 5.63
C GLY A 178 3.83 4.82 5.15
N LEU A 179 3.55 4.18 4.03
CA LEU A 179 4.46 3.21 3.40
C LEU A 179 5.74 3.89 2.89
N MET A 180 5.66 5.17 2.49
CA MET A 180 6.83 5.95 2.07
C MET A 180 7.86 6.09 3.20
N GLY A 181 7.42 6.21 4.47
CA GLY A 181 8.33 6.20 5.62
C GLY A 181 9.16 4.94 5.70
N PHE A 182 8.57 3.78 5.40
CA PHE A 182 9.29 2.51 5.31
C PHE A 182 10.28 2.49 4.12
N VAL A 183 9.88 2.98 2.96
CA VAL A 183 10.77 3.07 1.78
C VAL A 183 11.98 3.97 2.08
N GLN A 184 11.76 5.11 2.73
CA GLN A 184 12.84 6.01 3.16
C GLN A 184 13.79 5.34 4.17
N TYR A 185 13.24 4.63 5.16
CA TYR A 185 14.02 3.85 6.12
C TYR A 185 14.90 2.80 5.44
N CYS A 186 14.35 2.04 4.49
CA CYS A 186 15.12 1.05 3.73
C CYS A 186 16.24 1.71 2.91
N ALA A 187 15.96 2.84 2.24
CA ALA A 187 16.95 3.56 1.45
C ALA A 187 18.08 4.13 2.32
N PHE A 188 17.75 4.65 3.52
CA PHE A 188 18.73 5.17 4.45
C PHE A 188 19.65 4.05 4.98
N ASN A 189 19.09 2.94 5.43
CA ASN A 189 19.88 1.82 5.94
C ASN A 189 20.81 1.20 4.89
N MET A 190 20.40 1.15 3.61
CA MET A 190 21.30 0.68 2.53
C MET A 190 22.54 1.57 2.37
N GLY A 191 22.47 2.85 2.77
CA GLY A 191 23.62 3.76 2.78
C GLY A 191 24.56 3.55 3.97
N GLU A 192 24.00 3.20 5.13
CA GLU A 192 24.78 3.01 6.38
C GLU A 192 25.53 1.66 6.41
N ASP A 193 24.96 0.59 5.81
CA ASP A 193 25.61 -0.74 5.74
C ASP A 193 26.91 -0.75 4.91
N HIS A 194 27.22 0.34 4.19
CA HIS A 194 28.49 0.52 3.48
C HIS A 194 29.55 1.27 4.30
N VAL A 195 29.23 1.73 5.50
CA VAL A 195 30.13 2.54 6.36
C VAL A 195 30.69 1.74 7.55
N LEU A 196 30.17 0.53 7.79
CA LEU A 196 30.66 -0.41 8.80
C LEU A 196 31.39 -1.58 8.13
#